data_0eb25fad052b56f181e346eda6af7cbe
#
_entry.id   0eb25fad052b56f181e346eda6af7cbe
#
_cell.length_a   1.000
_cell.length_b   1.000
_cell.length_c   1.000
_cell.angle_alpha   90.00
_cell.angle_beta   90.00
_cell.angle_gamma   90.00
#
_symmetry.space_group_name_H-M   'P 1'
#
loop_
_entity.id
_entity.type
_entity.pdbx_description
1 polymer ?
#
loop_
_entity_poly.entity_id
_entity_poly.type
_entity_poly.pdbx_seq_one_letter_code
_entity_poly.pdbx_strand_id
1 'polypeptide(L)'
;PLFDGEADDAALSAIHAKLVAHCNLMQDRVAILDCARDIKEDNLVISADGEGIHRPAADPKGYGSFFFPYLQVSDMKPGAAAGTRVFVPPSGHMAGIYARSDAQRGVHKAPANEVVMGALGLRYKVSKIMQTSLNPRGVNCIRPFNGTIKVWGARTLASDPQGDPEWIYTNVRRLFNYLRESIDEGTQWVVFEPNTPELWAKIRRNVTAFLTMVWRSGALFGTT
;
A
#
# COMPACT_ATOMS: atom_id res chain seq x y z
N PRO A 1 14.41 -13.44 2.98
CA PRO A 1 15.06 -14.54 2.28
C PRO A 1 14.43 -14.90 0.93
N LEU A 2 13.26 -14.37 0.55
CA LEU A 2 12.62 -14.63 -0.76
C LEU A 2 13.29 -13.88 -1.93
N PHE A 3 14.26 -12.99 -1.66
CA PHE A 3 14.78 -12.04 -2.67
C PHE A 3 16.31 -12.00 -2.76
N ASP A 4 17.02 -12.95 -2.19
CA ASP A 4 18.50 -13.04 -2.29
C ASP A 4 19.00 -13.79 -3.56
N GLY A 5 18.10 -14.25 -4.42
CA GLY A 5 18.37 -14.82 -5.73
C GLY A 5 17.81 -13.97 -6.85
N GLU A 6 18.29 -14.14 -8.06
CA GLU A 6 17.64 -13.66 -9.28
C GLU A 6 16.21 -14.24 -9.30
N ALA A 7 15.26 -13.50 -8.75
CA ALA A 7 13.85 -13.91 -8.83
C ALA A 7 13.50 -13.82 -10.32
N ASP A 8 13.19 -14.94 -10.92
CA ASP A 8 12.57 -15.02 -12.22
C ASP A 8 11.33 -14.10 -12.19
N ASP A 9 11.25 -13.17 -13.12
CA ASP A 9 10.17 -12.19 -13.21
C ASP A 9 8.79 -12.87 -13.24
N ALA A 10 8.71 -14.06 -13.82
CA ALA A 10 7.51 -14.89 -13.82
C ALA A 10 7.13 -15.37 -12.41
N ALA A 11 8.12 -15.77 -11.60
CA ALA A 11 7.88 -16.18 -10.22
C ALA A 11 7.42 -14.99 -9.36
N LEU A 12 8.02 -13.81 -9.53
CA LEU A 12 7.62 -12.61 -8.82
C LEU A 12 6.18 -12.18 -9.19
N SER A 13 5.84 -12.20 -10.48
CA SER A 13 4.49 -11.92 -10.98
C SER A 13 3.46 -12.89 -10.40
N ALA A 14 3.77 -14.19 -10.34
CA ALA A 14 2.91 -15.20 -9.74
C ALA A 14 2.70 -14.98 -8.23
N ILE A 15 3.74 -14.54 -7.50
CA ILE A 15 3.65 -14.18 -6.08
C ILE A 15 2.76 -12.96 -5.90
N HIS A 16 2.94 -11.92 -6.70
CA HIS A 16 2.11 -10.72 -6.66
C HIS A 16 0.63 -11.05 -6.89
N ALA A 17 0.34 -11.85 -7.91
CA ALA A 17 -1.03 -12.28 -8.20
C ALA A 17 -1.67 -13.03 -7.01
N LYS A 18 -0.94 -13.95 -6.37
CA LYS A 18 -1.41 -14.67 -5.19
C LYS A 18 -1.65 -13.75 -3.99
N LEU A 19 -0.76 -12.78 -3.75
CA LEU A 19 -0.91 -11.82 -2.65
C LEU A 19 -2.14 -10.94 -2.86
N VAL A 20 -2.33 -10.40 -4.07
CA VAL A 20 -3.51 -9.59 -4.41
C VAL A 20 -4.78 -10.43 -4.33
N ALA A 21 -4.79 -11.64 -4.86
CA ALA A 21 -5.93 -12.55 -4.77
C ALA A 21 -6.31 -12.86 -3.32
N HIS A 22 -5.31 -13.10 -2.46
CA HIS A 22 -5.54 -13.30 -1.02
C HIS A 22 -6.17 -12.06 -0.37
N CYS A 23 -5.66 -10.86 -0.64
CA CYS A 23 -6.22 -9.62 -0.11
C CYS A 23 -7.64 -9.36 -0.63
N ASN A 24 -7.92 -9.69 -1.90
CA ASN A 24 -9.25 -9.64 -2.49
C ASN A 24 -10.25 -10.60 -1.83
N LEU A 25 -9.78 -11.77 -1.36
CA LEU A 25 -10.61 -12.75 -0.65
C LEU A 25 -10.90 -12.28 0.78
N MET A 26 -9.87 -11.84 1.50
CA MET A 26 -9.99 -11.45 2.91
C MET A 26 -10.65 -10.09 3.10
N GLN A 27 -10.38 -9.13 2.21
CA GLN A 27 -10.96 -7.77 2.19
C GLN A 27 -10.68 -6.90 3.43
N ASP A 28 -9.80 -7.32 4.33
CA ASP A 28 -9.40 -6.65 5.56
C ASP A 28 -7.96 -6.10 5.49
N ARG A 29 -7.19 -6.51 4.50
CA ARG A 29 -5.77 -6.22 4.34
C ARG A 29 -5.42 -5.73 2.95
N VAL A 30 -4.19 -5.21 2.78
CA VAL A 30 -3.64 -4.77 1.49
C VAL A 30 -2.27 -5.40 1.27
N ALA A 31 -1.92 -5.66 0.01
CA ALA A 31 -0.62 -6.14 -0.40
C ALA A 31 0.33 -4.96 -0.67
N ILE A 32 1.53 -5.03 -0.10
CA ILE A 32 2.64 -4.13 -0.42
C ILE A 32 3.58 -4.90 -1.34
N LEU A 33 3.69 -4.47 -2.59
CA LEU A 33 4.36 -5.19 -3.66
C LEU A 33 5.66 -4.49 -4.03
N ASP A 34 6.69 -5.28 -4.23
CA ASP A 34 8.02 -4.82 -4.58
C ASP A 34 8.27 -4.95 -6.09
N CYS A 35 9.07 -4.04 -6.66
CA CYS A 35 9.65 -4.26 -7.99
C CYS A 35 10.72 -5.35 -7.92
N ALA A 36 11.13 -5.88 -9.06
CA ALA A 36 12.33 -6.71 -9.11
C ALA A 36 13.58 -5.85 -8.89
N ARG A 37 14.66 -6.50 -8.41
CA ARG A 37 15.88 -5.82 -7.94
C ARG A 37 16.57 -4.97 -9.02
N ASP A 38 16.68 -5.49 -10.22
CA ASP A 38 17.48 -4.91 -11.29
C ASP A 38 16.64 -4.29 -12.42
N ILE A 39 15.37 -3.99 -12.12
CA ILE A 39 14.48 -3.34 -13.09
C ILE A 39 14.67 -1.84 -13.12
N LYS A 40 14.85 -1.32 -14.34
CA LYS A 40 14.87 0.11 -14.63
C LYS A 40 13.45 0.63 -14.93
N GLU A 41 13.30 1.94 -14.84
CA GLU A 41 12.03 2.63 -15.11
C GLU A 41 11.42 2.33 -16.48
N ASP A 42 12.23 2.17 -17.51
CA ASP A 42 11.77 1.89 -18.87
C ASP A 42 11.01 0.55 -18.95
N ASN A 43 11.36 -0.40 -18.09
CA ASN A 43 10.74 -1.71 -18.03
C ASN A 43 9.45 -1.74 -17.17
N LEU A 44 9.13 -0.64 -16.49
CA LEU A 44 7.88 -0.48 -15.73
C LEU A 44 6.77 0.16 -16.55
N VAL A 45 7.03 0.48 -17.81
CA VAL A 45 6.05 1.06 -18.74
C VAL A 45 5.08 -0.03 -19.17
N ILE A 46 3.79 0.22 -18.98
CA ILE A 46 2.74 -0.62 -19.54
C ILE A 46 2.83 -0.53 -21.06
N SER A 47 2.92 -1.67 -21.74
CA SER A 47 2.82 -1.75 -23.19
C SER A 47 1.46 -1.22 -23.69
N ALA A 48 1.35 -0.96 -24.99
CA ALA A 48 0.09 -0.54 -25.61
C ALA A 48 -1.07 -1.54 -25.38
N ASP A 49 -0.72 -2.79 -25.10
CA ASP A 49 -1.67 -3.89 -24.84
C ASP A 49 -2.12 -3.96 -23.37
N GLY A 50 -1.72 -3.01 -22.52
CA GLY A 50 -2.11 -2.94 -21.11
C GLY A 50 -1.28 -3.83 -20.17
N GLU A 51 -0.38 -4.64 -20.69
CA GLU A 51 0.53 -5.47 -19.89
C GLU A 51 1.84 -4.75 -19.62
N GLY A 52 2.14 -4.49 -18.35
CA GLY A 52 3.42 -3.95 -17.92
C GLY A 52 4.45 -5.07 -17.81
N ILE A 53 5.63 -4.88 -18.41
CA ILE A 53 6.66 -5.91 -18.46
C ILE A 53 7.10 -6.33 -17.05
N HIS A 54 7.04 -5.51 -16.03
CA HIS A 54 7.42 -5.85 -14.65
C HIS A 54 6.51 -5.21 -13.59
N ARG A 55 5.40 -4.64 -14.01
CA ARG A 55 4.37 -4.14 -13.12
C ARG A 55 3.37 -5.26 -12.85
N PRO A 56 2.89 -5.45 -11.60
CA PRO A 56 1.80 -6.38 -11.33
C PRO A 56 0.56 -6.06 -12.16
N ALA A 57 -0.24 -7.08 -12.45
CA ALA A 57 -1.51 -6.92 -13.14
C ALA A 57 -2.40 -5.90 -12.40
N ALA A 58 -3.27 -5.21 -13.14
CA ALA A 58 -4.23 -4.29 -12.57
C ALA A 58 -5.16 -5.01 -11.60
N ASP A 59 -5.47 -4.35 -10.49
CA ASP A 59 -6.45 -4.81 -9.51
C ASP A 59 -7.54 -3.74 -9.36
N PRO A 60 -8.70 -3.89 -10.02
CA PRO A 60 -9.76 -2.88 -9.98
C PRO A 60 -10.25 -2.56 -8.57
N LYS A 61 -10.12 -3.51 -7.63
CA LYS A 61 -10.53 -3.32 -6.23
C LYS A 61 -9.48 -2.61 -5.37
N GLY A 62 -8.25 -2.41 -5.87
CA GLY A 62 -7.21 -1.61 -5.22
C GLY A 62 -6.59 -2.23 -3.97
N TYR A 63 -6.51 -3.55 -3.86
CA TYR A 63 -5.88 -4.22 -2.71
C TYR A 63 -4.36 -4.32 -2.80
N GLY A 64 -3.75 -4.01 -3.96
CA GLY A 64 -2.30 -3.99 -4.14
C GLY A 64 -1.75 -2.57 -4.27
N SER A 65 -0.58 -2.31 -3.68
CA SER A 65 0.21 -1.10 -3.87
C SER A 65 1.64 -1.47 -4.23
N PHE A 66 2.13 -1.01 -5.38
CA PHE A 66 3.43 -1.37 -5.94
C PHE A 66 4.45 -0.25 -5.79
N PHE A 67 5.66 -0.58 -5.33
CA PHE A 67 6.71 0.37 -5.00
C PHE A 67 8.00 0.16 -5.80
N PHE A 68 8.65 1.27 -6.16
CA PHE A 68 9.89 1.35 -6.93
C PHE A 68 10.73 2.55 -6.48
N PRO A 69 12.07 2.47 -6.44
CA PRO A 69 12.95 1.31 -6.63
C PRO A 69 13.36 0.64 -5.30
N TYR A 70 14.29 -0.32 -5.38
CA TYR A 70 14.99 -0.89 -4.22
C TYR A 70 15.74 0.17 -3.43
N LEU A 71 15.81 -0.03 -2.11
CA LEU A 71 16.48 0.83 -1.16
C LEU A 71 17.89 0.33 -0.86
N GLN A 72 18.84 1.24 -0.73
CA GLN A 72 20.16 0.95 -0.18
C GLN A 72 20.15 1.22 1.32
N VAL A 73 20.52 0.25 2.12
CA VAL A 73 20.59 0.32 3.59
C VAL A 73 21.93 -0.22 4.09
N SER A 74 22.25 0.03 5.36
CA SER A 74 23.37 -0.65 6.01
C SER A 74 23.10 -2.14 6.13
N ASP A 75 24.12 -2.96 5.89
CA ASP A 75 24.02 -4.40 6.14
C ASP A 75 24.01 -4.67 7.65
N MET A 76 22.90 -5.19 8.14
CA MET A 76 22.70 -5.53 9.55
C MET A 76 22.95 -7.02 9.84
N LYS A 77 23.45 -7.79 8.86
CA LYS A 77 23.76 -9.21 9.06
C LYS A 77 24.90 -9.37 10.05
N PRO A 78 24.81 -10.34 10.99
CA PRO A 78 25.91 -10.65 11.90
C PRO A 78 27.20 -10.99 11.09
N GLY A 79 28.30 -10.33 11.41
CA GLY A 79 29.58 -10.50 10.70
C GLY A 79 29.79 -9.63 9.46
N ALA A 80 28.82 -8.80 9.08
CA ALA A 80 29.03 -7.83 8.01
C ALA A 80 30.10 -6.81 8.41
N ALA A 81 30.98 -6.43 7.47
CA ALA A 81 31.97 -5.40 7.72
C ALA A 81 31.30 -4.04 7.96
N ALA A 82 31.85 -3.23 8.86
CA ALA A 82 31.31 -1.90 9.15
C ALA A 82 31.23 -1.05 7.89
N GLY A 83 30.07 -0.43 7.62
CA GLY A 83 29.82 0.40 6.46
C GLY A 83 29.40 -0.37 5.21
N THR A 84 29.28 -1.69 5.25
CA THR A 84 28.71 -2.47 4.15
C THR A 84 27.28 -2.05 3.87
N ARG A 85 26.93 -1.93 2.60
CA ARG A 85 25.59 -1.53 2.15
C ARG A 85 24.98 -2.61 1.29
N VAL A 86 23.69 -2.84 1.45
CA VAL A 86 22.92 -3.81 0.69
C VAL A 86 21.68 -3.17 0.09
N PHE A 87 21.19 -3.75 -1.00
CA PHE A 87 19.90 -3.36 -1.56
C PHE A 87 18.81 -4.28 -1.06
N VAL A 88 17.72 -3.67 -0.54
CA VAL A 88 16.56 -4.38 -0.01
C VAL A 88 15.28 -3.91 -0.70
N PRO A 89 14.27 -4.78 -0.81
CA PRO A 89 12.96 -4.39 -1.33
C PRO A 89 12.29 -3.36 -0.41
N PRO A 90 11.49 -2.43 -0.96
CA PRO A 90 10.87 -1.36 -0.19
C PRO A 90 9.75 -1.80 0.75
N SER A 91 9.11 -2.96 0.54
CA SER A 91 7.90 -3.38 1.27
C SER A 91 8.02 -3.35 2.79
N GLY A 92 9.15 -3.80 3.34
CA GLY A 92 9.39 -3.75 4.78
C GLY A 92 9.41 -2.33 5.35
N HIS A 93 10.05 -1.40 4.63
CA HIS A 93 10.06 0.03 5.01
C HIS A 93 8.69 0.65 4.84
N MET A 94 7.95 0.26 3.80
CA MET A 94 6.59 0.73 3.57
C MET A 94 5.63 0.27 4.66
N ALA A 95 5.73 -0.99 5.11
CA ALA A 95 4.96 -1.48 6.26
C ALA A 95 5.23 -0.64 7.52
N GLY A 96 6.50 -0.32 7.79
CA GLY A 96 6.89 0.57 8.90
C GLY A 96 6.34 2.00 8.73
N ILE A 97 6.32 2.55 7.51
CA ILE A 97 5.73 3.86 7.23
C ILE A 97 4.22 3.83 7.43
N TYR A 98 3.53 2.78 7.00
CA TYR A 98 2.09 2.61 7.23
C TYR A 98 1.78 2.62 8.72
N ALA A 99 2.46 1.78 9.49
CA ALA A 99 2.28 1.71 10.95
C ALA A 99 2.53 3.06 11.64
N ARG A 100 3.61 3.77 11.26
CA ARG A 100 3.93 5.09 11.79
C ARG A 100 2.88 6.13 11.43
N SER A 101 2.45 6.18 10.16
CA SER A 101 1.43 7.11 9.68
C SER A 101 0.09 6.88 10.36
N ASP A 102 -0.29 5.62 10.53
CA ASP A 102 -1.53 5.23 11.21
C ASP A 102 -1.54 5.67 12.68
N ALA A 103 -0.42 5.44 13.38
CA ALA A 103 -0.30 5.84 14.79
C ALA A 103 -0.31 7.36 14.99
N GLN A 104 0.26 8.14 14.06
CA GLN A 104 0.39 9.59 14.19
C GLN A 104 -0.78 10.38 13.61
N ARG A 105 -1.37 9.90 12.51
CA ARG A 105 -2.32 10.65 11.69
C ARG A 105 -3.61 9.90 11.40
N GLY A 106 -3.64 8.60 11.65
CA GLY A 106 -4.77 7.72 11.31
C GLY A 106 -4.68 7.10 9.91
N VAL A 107 -5.45 6.03 9.71
CA VAL A 107 -5.46 5.20 8.49
C VAL A 107 -5.85 5.99 7.22
N HIS A 108 -6.65 7.04 7.38
CA HIS A 108 -7.11 7.89 6.27
C HIS A 108 -6.01 8.77 5.67
N LYS A 109 -4.87 8.95 6.38
CA LYS A 109 -3.72 9.69 5.85
C LYS A 109 -3.00 8.86 4.79
N ALA A 110 -2.82 9.43 3.59
CA ALA A 110 -2.01 8.81 2.55
C ALA A 110 -0.57 8.58 3.05
N PRO A 111 -0.01 7.35 2.94
CA PRO A 111 1.35 7.04 3.40
C PRO A 111 2.41 7.54 2.39
N ALA A 112 2.31 8.78 2.00
CA ALA A 112 3.20 9.47 1.07
C ALA A 112 3.69 10.80 1.65
N ASN A 113 4.77 11.33 1.08
CA ASN A 113 5.60 12.41 1.62
C ASN A 113 6.21 12.03 2.99
N GLU A 114 6.41 10.74 3.21
CA GLU A 114 7.00 10.18 4.42
C GLU A 114 8.47 9.84 4.20
N VAL A 115 9.31 10.13 5.20
CA VAL A 115 10.74 9.77 5.16
C VAL A 115 10.91 8.27 5.33
N VAL A 116 11.71 7.67 4.44
CA VAL A 116 12.13 6.28 4.54
C VAL A 116 13.33 6.21 5.50
N MET A 117 13.05 5.92 6.76
CA MET A 117 14.09 5.85 7.79
C MET A 117 15.05 4.69 7.50
N GLY A 118 16.35 4.90 7.74
CA GLY A 118 17.39 3.90 7.50
C GLY A 118 17.82 3.76 6.04
N ALA A 119 17.12 4.36 5.09
CA ALA A 119 17.55 4.37 3.70
C ALA A 119 18.73 5.34 3.49
N LEU A 120 19.82 4.80 2.95
CA LEU A 120 21.05 5.53 2.63
C LEU A 120 21.12 5.94 1.16
N GLY A 121 20.38 5.26 0.30
CA GLY A 121 20.36 5.47 -1.14
C GLY A 121 19.21 4.71 -1.81
N LEU A 122 19.19 4.82 -3.14
CA LEU A 122 18.25 4.12 -4.01
C LEU A 122 19.01 3.39 -5.09
N ARG A 123 18.50 2.24 -5.54
CA ARG A 123 19.07 1.49 -6.67
C ARG A 123 19.07 2.32 -7.95
N TYR A 124 17.96 3.04 -8.18
CA TYR A 124 17.78 3.94 -9.31
C TYR A 124 17.26 5.29 -8.85
N LYS A 125 17.71 6.37 -9.48
CA LYS A 125 17.24 7.73 -9.20
C LYS A 125 16.04 8.05 -10.08
N VAL A 126 14.88 8.16 -9.48
CA VAL A 126 13.65 8.53 -10.20
C VAL A 126 13.57 10.06 -10.30
N SER A 127 13.56 10.58 -11.52
CA SER A 127 13.37 12.00 -11.80
C SER A 127 11.89 12.40 -11.68
N LYS A 128 11.62 13.71 -11.68
CA LYS A 128 10.24 14.22 -11.70
C LYS A 128 9.50 13.81 -12.99
N ILE A 129 10.21 13.81 -14.13
CA ILE A 129 9.63 13.46 -15.43
C ILE A 129 9.25 11.99 -15.45
N MET A 130 10.14 11.08 -15.02
CA MET A 130 9.87 9.65 -14.91
C MET A 130 8.66 9.36 -14.02
N GLN A 131 8.58 10.02 -12.87
CA GLN A 131 7.42 9.86 -11.97
C GLN A 131 6.11 10.30 -12.63
N THR A 132 6.13 11.32 -13.47
CA THR A 132 4.93 11.80 -14.18
C THR A 132 4.33 10.71 -15.07
N SER A 133 5.15 9.82 -15.63
CA SER A 133 4.70 8.68 -16.43
C SER A 133 4.34 7.46 -15.58
N LEU A 134 5.06 7.20 -14.49
CA LEU A 134 4.90 6.01 -13.65
C LEU A 134 3.71 6.11 -12.67
N ASN A 135 3.53 7.27 -12.05
CA ASN A 135 2.52 7.45 -10.99
C ASN A 135 1.07 7.23 -11.48
N PRO A 136 0.64 7.71 -12.68
CA PRO A 136 -0.70 7.42 -13.19
C PRO A 136 -0.97 5.93 -13.40
N ARG A 137 0.07 5.13 -13.53
CA ARG A 137 0.03 3.68 -13.72
C ARG A 137 0.12 2.88 -12.41
N GLY A 138 -0.05 3.55 -11.25
CA GLY A 138 -0.02 2.91 -9.94
C GLY A 138 1.37 2.53 -9.43
N VAL A 139 2.45 3.03 -10.05
CA VAL A 139 3.82 2.84 -9.55
C VAL A 139 4.16 3.93 -8.54
N ASN A 140 4.30 3.56 -7.28
CA ASN A 140 4.63 4.48 -6.19
C ASN A 140 6.16 4.66 -6.11
N CYS A 141 6.62 5.82 -6.55
CA CYS A 141 8.04 6.11 -6.61
C CYS A 141 8.59 6.54 -5.26
N ILE A 142 9.78 6.03 -4.92
CA ILE A 142 10.59 6.50 -3.79
C ILE A 142 11.69 7.38 -4.35
N ARG A 143 11.86 8.61 -3.83
CA ARG A 143 12.72 9.62 -4.42
C ARG A 143 13.56 10.36 -3.38
N PRO A 144 14.76 10.86 -3.75
CA PRO A 144 15.52 11.76 -2.92
C PRO A 144 14.96 13.19 -2.98
N PHE A 145 14.89 13.85 -1.81
CA PHE A 145 14.50 15.25 -1.64
C PHE A 145 15.44 15.91 -0.63
N ASN A 146 16.26 16.84 -1.06
CA ASN A 146 17.14 17.65 -0.20
C ASN A 146 17.85 16.83 0.89
N GLY A 147 18.50 15.74 0.48
CA GLY A 147 19.26 14.86 1.39
C GLY A 147 18.44 13.80 2.12
N THR A 148 17.12 13.77 1.98
CA THR A 148 16.26 12.75 2.54
C THR A 148 15.62 11.90 1.45
N ILE A 149 15.35 10.63 1.73
CA ILE A 149 14.64 9.73 0.83
C ILE A 149 13.18 9.63 1.31
N LYS A 150 12.24 9.89 0.40
CA LYS A 150 10.81 9.91 0.71
C LYS A 150 10.01 9.05 -0.25
N VAL A 151 8.93 8.48 0.28
CA VAL A 151 7.86 7.90 -0.54
C VAL A 151 7.06 9.02 -1.19
N TRP A 152 6.90 8.96 -2.52
CA TRP A 152 6.24 10.01 -3.29
C TRP A 152 5.13 9.47 -4.17
N GLY A 153 4.32 8.56 -3.63
CA GLY A 153 3.15 7.98 -4.25
C GLY A 153 2.34 7.20 -3.22
N ALA A 154 1.03 7.16 -3.39
CA ALA A 154 0.09 6.40 -2.57
C ALA A 154 -1.06 5.86 -3.41
N ARG A 155 -0.75 5.30 -4.57
CA ARG A 155 -1.71 4.72 -5.48
C ARG A 155 -1.74 3.21 -5.37
N THR A 156 -2.89 2.65 -5.65
CA THR A 156 -3.11 1.21 -5.76
C THR A 156 -2.94 0.73 -7.21
N LEU A 157 -3.02 -0.57 -7.42
CA LEU A 157 -3.07 -1.16 -8.76
C LEU A 157 -4.39 -0.90 -9.51
N ALA A 158 -5.39 -0.29 -8.87
CA ALA A 158 -6.58 0.25 -9.54
C ALA A 158 -6.28 1.53 -10.34
N SER A 159 -5.09 2.11 -10.19
CA SER A 159 -4.59 3.23 -11.01
C SER A 159 -4.19 2.76 -12.40
N ASP A 160 -5.12 2.17 -13.10
CA ASP A 160 -5.05 1.84 -14.52
C ASP A 160 -6.08 2.71 -15.24
N PRO A 161 -5.87 3.15 -16.50
CA PRO A 161 -6.86 3.88 -17.28
C PRO A 161 -8.24 3.21 -17.35
N GLN A 162 -8.31 1.89 -17.10
CA GLN A 162 -9.53 1.09 -17.05
C GLN A 162 -9.97 0.71 -15.62
N GLY A 163 -9.25 1.16 -14.59
CA GLY A 163 -9.55 0.84 -13.19
C GLY A 163 -10.71 1.66 -12.62
N ASP A 164 -11.28 1.18 -11.53
CA ASP A 164 -12.31 1.89 -10.77
C ASP A 164 -11.70 3.13 -10.10
N PRO A 165 -12.15 4.35 -10.44
CA PRO A 165 -11.61 5.59 -9.89
C PRO A 165 -11.77 5.70 -8.37
N GLU A 166 -12.69 4.97 -7.76
CA GLU A 166 -12.92 5.00 -6.32
C GLU A 166 -11.74 4.40 -5.53
N TRP A 167 -11.05 3.39 -6.10
CA TRP A 167 -10.01 2.63 -5.41
C TRP A 167 -8.58 3.01 -5.79
N ILE A 168 -8.38 4.13 -6.48
CA ILE A 168 -7.06 4.58 -6.93
C ILE A 168 -6.08 4.82 -5.77
N TYR A 169 -6.57 5.24 -4.59
CA TYR A 169 -5.70 5.66 -3.49
C TYR A 169 -5.66 4.65 -2.35
N THR A 170 -4.44 4.30 -1.93
CA THR A 170 -4.17 3.35 -0.85
C THR A 170 -4.85 3.73 0.47
N ASN A 171 -4.88 5.01 0.82
CA ASN A 171 -5.52 5.47 2.05
C ASN A 171 -7.05 5.30 2.01
N VAL A 172 -7.67 5.46 0.85
CA VAL A 172 -9.11 5.21 0.69
C VAL A 172 -9.40 3.73 0.90
N ARG A 173 -8.68 2.83 0.19
CA ARG A 173 -8.85 1.39 0.35
C ARG A 173 -8.63 0.95 1.80
N ARG A 174 -7.58 1.43 2.45
CA ARG A 174 -7.27 1.09 3.84
C ARG A 174 -8.29 1.61 4.83
N LEU A 175 -8.82 2.82 4.61
CA LEU A 175 -9.90 3.37 5.42
C LEU A 175 -11.15 2.49 5.34
N PHE A 176 -11.57 2.07 4.14
CA PHE A 176 -12.73 1.20 3.99
C PHE A 176 -12.51 -0.18 4.59
N ASN A 177 -11.31 -0.76 4.49
CA ASN A 177 -10.98 -2.00 5.19
C ASN A 177 -11.12 -1.83 6.71
N TYR A 178 -10.56 -0.75 7.26
CA TYR A 178 -10.67 -0.43 8.68
C TYR A 178 -12.12 -0.26 9.15
N LEU A 179 -12.94 0.50 8.40
CA LEU A 179 -14.34 0.70 8.74
C LEU A 179 -15.13 -0.61 8.74
N ARG A 180 -14.92 -1.42 7.70
CA ARG A 180 -15.59 -2.70 7.54
C ARG A 180 -15.24 -3.65 8.68
N GLU A 181 -13.94 -3.85 8.94
CA GLU A 181 -13.48 -4.76 9.99
C GLU A 181 -13.93 -4.31 11.38
N SER A 182 -13.82 -3.01 11.67
CA SER A 182 -14.28 -2.46 12.95
C SER A 182 -15.78 -2.63 13.17
N ILE A 183 -16.60 -2.52 12.12
CA ILE A 183 -18.03 -2.74 12.22
C ILE A 183 -18.34 -4.22 12.40
N ASP A 184 -17.67 -5.09 11.64
CA ASP A 184 -17.84 -6.54 11.75
C ASP A 184 -17.52 -7.02 13.15
N GLU A 185 -16.31 -6.74 13.65
CA GLU A 185 -15.88 -7.09 15.01
C GLU A 185 -16.79 -6.44 16.08
N GLY A 186 -17.14 -5.15 15.91
CA GLY A 186 -17.98 -4.40 16.84
C GLY A 186 -19.44 -4.87 16.90
N THR A 187 -19.87 -5.68 15.94
CA THR A 187 -21.23 -6.22 15.89
C THR A 187 -21.31 -7.73 16.12
N GLN A 188 -20.22 -8.43 16.43
CA GLN A 188 -20.22 -9.88 16.70
C GLN A 188 -21.16 -10.28 17.84
N TRP A 189 -21.41 -9.40 18.80
CA TRP A 189 -22.34 -9.64 19.91
C TRP A 189 -23.80 -9.82 19.49
N VAL A 190 -24.18 -9.50 18.23
CA VAL A 190 -25.56 -9.68 17.73
C VAL A 190 -25.86 -11.11 17.32
N VAL A 191 -24.82 -11.94 17.18
CA VAL A 191 -24.96 -13.33 16.75
C VAL A 191 -25.78 -14.08 17.81
N PHE A 192 -26.83 -14.77 17.35
CA PHE A 192 -27.84 -15.47 18.17
C PHE A 192 -28.77 -14.61 19.03
N GLU A 193 -28.71 -13.28 18.94
CA GLU A 193 -29.69 -12.42 19.60
C GLU A 193 -31.05 -12.47 18.88
N PRO A 194 -32.19 -12.37 19.60
CA PRO A 194 -33.51 -12.32 18.99
C PRO A 194 -33.67 -11.13 18.05
N ASN A 195 -34.27 -11.34 16.88
CA ASN A 195 -34.46 -10.31 15.86
C ASN A 195 -35.61 -9.38 16.25
N THR A 196 -35.33 -8.36 17.05
CA THR A 196 -36.31 -7.41 17.63
C THR A 196 -35.97 -5.96 17.25
N PRO A 197 -36.97 -5.04 17.30
CA PRO A 197 -36.72 -3.61 17.09
C PRO A 197 -35.70 -3.02 18.06
N GLU A 198 -35.62 -3.52 19.28
CA GLU A 198 -34.65 -3.09 20.31
C GLU A 198 -33.23 -3.45 19.89
N LEU A 199 -33.03 -4.66 19.33
CA LEU A 199 -31.73 -5.08 18.77
C LEU A 199 -31.32 -4.15 17.63
N TRP A 200 -32.22 -3.84 16.69
CA TRP A 200 -31.94 -2.95 15.57
C TRP A 200 -31.55 -1.53 16.04
N ALA A 201 -32.26 -1.01 17.04
CA ALA A 201 -31.94 0.29 17.62
C ALA A 201 -30.55 0.32 18.25
N LYS A 202 -30.16 -0.78 18.94
CA LYS A 202 -28.86 -0.93 19.58
C LYS A 202 -27.73 -0.99 18.53
N ILE A 203 -27.89 -1.79 17.46
CA ILE A 203 -26.93 -1.87 16.34
C ILE A 203 -26.76 -0.49 15.70
N ARG A 204 -27.88 0.17 15.32
CA ARG A 204 -27.82 1.49 14.68
C ARG A 204 -27.10 2.50 15.56
N ARG A 205 -27.38 2.54 16.85
CA ARG A 205 -26.72 3.44 17.80
C ARG A 205 -25.21 3.20 17.86
N ASN A 206 -24.77 1.93 17.94
CA ASN A 206 -23.35 1.59 18.03
C ASN A 206 -22.61 1.95 16.75
N VAL A 207 -23.15 1.56 15.59
CA VAL A 207 -22.54 1.89 14.29
C VAL A 207 -22.49 3.40 14.05
N THR A 208 -23.58 4.12 14.38
CA THR A 208 -23.62 5.58 14.26
C THR A 208 -22.59 6.24 15.19
N ALA A 209 -22.45 5.78 16.42
CA ALA A 209 -21.46 6.32 17.36
C ALA A 209 -20.03 6.11 16.84
N PHE A 210 -19.71 4.92 16.31
CA PHE A 210 -18.43 4.61 15.71
C PHE A 210 -18.15 5.51 14.49
N LEU A 211 -19.07 5.58 13.54
CA LEU A 211 -18.88 6.41 12.33
C LEU A 211 -18.79 7.91 12.69
N THR A 212 -19.52 8.39 13.69
CA THR A 212 -19.39 9.76 14.18
C THR A 212 -18.00 10.02 14.78
N MET A 213 -17.44 9.06 15.50
CA MET A 213 -16.06 9.15 16.01
C MET A 213 -15.05 9.24 14.86
N VAL A 214 -15.18 8.39 13.85
CA VAL A 214 -14.33 8.39 12.65
C VAL A 214 -14.46 9.71 11.88
N TRP A 215 -15.68 10.22 11.74
CA TRP A 215 -15.92 11.53 11.12
C TRP A 215 -15.25 12.67 11.90
N ARG A 216 -15.40 12.70 13.23
CA ARG A 216 -14.77 13.70 14.11
C ARG A 216 -13.24 13.65 14.06
N SER A 217 -12.64 12.50 13.75
CA SER A 217 -11.19 12.39 13.54
C SER A 217 -10.72 13.01 12.22
N GLY A 218 -11.62 13.48 11.37
CA GLY A 218 -11.32 14.06 10.06
C GLY A 218 -11.14 13.03 8.94
N ALA A 219 -11.46 11.76 9.19
CA ALA A 219 -11.30 10.69 8.21
C ALA A 219 -12.42 10.67 7.16
N LEU A 220 -13.58 11.25 7.48
CA LEU A 220 -14.75 11.34 6.61
C LEU A 220 -15.15 12.80 6.43
N PHE A 221 -15.59 13.16 5.22
CA PHE A 221 -16.13 14.48 4.90
C PHE A 221 -17.65 14.49 5.01
N GLY A 222 -18.23 15.66 5.16
CA GLY A 222 -19.66 15.91 5.21
C GLY A 222 -20.08 16.69 6.44
N THR A 223 -21.35 17.16 6.44
CA THR A 223 -22.02 17.76 7.59
C THR A 223 -22.84 16.70 8.30
N THR A 224 -23.01 16.83 9.62
CA THR A 224 -23.92 15.99 10.42
C THR A 224 -25.37 16.31 10.08
#